data_93b872ce7399eeeadaf7951f01b907ca
#
_entry.id   93b872ce7399eeeadaf7951f01b907ca
#
_cell.length_a   1.000
_cell.length_b   1.000
_cell.length_c   1.000
_cell.angle_alpha   90.00
_cell.angle_beta   90.00
_cell.angle_gamma   90.00
#
_symmetry.space_group_name_H-M   'P 1'
#
loop_
_entity.id
_entity.type
_entity.pdbx_description
1 polymer ?
#
loop_
_entity_poly.entity_id
_entity_poly.type
_entity_poly.pdbx_seq_one_letter_code
_entity_poly.pdbx_strand_id
1 'polypeptide(L)'
;MSNLQKTVAEAFQLMADGLESGKLAPAPRIALTGMGSEHGEPNAIEAALAAQERGVHVVYIGSQEVEGLECVHVDDDEAGHAKMVELLDAHEIDGAVTMHFPFPIGVSTVGRAVTPARGREMLVATTTGTSSADLVEGMILNAVYGVIAAKASGMSDPSVGILNVNGARQCEMALKQLADGGYPLRFAESSRADGGCVLRGNDVLQATADVLVCDSLTGNVLTKMLSSYATGGS
;
A
#
# COMPACT_ATOMS: atom_id res chain seq x y z
N MET A 1 -4.06 -27.02 30.98
CA MET A 1 -2.84 -26.22 30.74
C MET A 1 -3.15 -24.74 30.96
N SER A 2 -2.28 -24.02 31.63
CA SER A 2 -2.45 -22.56 31.77
C SER A 2 -2.28 -21.89 30.38
N ASN A 3 -2.86 -20.70 30.20
CA ASN A 3 -2.75 -19.96 28.94
C ASN A 3 -1.26 -19.73 28.55
N LEU A 4 -0.40 -19.51 29.54
CA LEU A 4 1.06 -19.39 29.35
C LEU A 4 1.70 -20.68 28.80
N GLN A 5 1.32 -21.86 29.32
CA GLN A 5 1.85 -23.13 28.84
C GLN A 5 1.45 -23.42 27.39
N LYS A 6 0.24 -23.01 26.99
CA LYS A 6 -0.23 -23.11 25.62
C LYS A 6 0.57 -22.21 24.68
N THR A 7 0.74 -20.93 25.05
CA THR A 7 1.53 -19.96 24.26
C THR A 7 3.00 -20.40 24.09
N VAL A 8 3.61 -20.94 25.17
CA VAL A 8 4.98 -21.46 25.10
C VAL A 8 5.08 -22.69 24.19
N ALA A 9 4.11 -23.62 24.28
CA ALA A 9 4.09 -24.79 23.41
C ALA A 9 3.91 -24.41 21.92
N GLU A 10 3.03 -23.46 21.63
CA GLU A 10 2.82 -22.92 20.28
C GLU A 10 4.11 -22.26 19.74
N ALA A 11 4.81 -21.48 20.56
CA ALA A 11 6.10 -20.87 20.17
C ALA A 11 7.18 -21.92 19.85
N PHE A 12 7.30 -22.97 20.66
CA PHE A 12 8.23 -24.06 20.38
C PHE A 12 7.86 -24.86 19.13
N GLN A 13 6.57 -25.07 18.89
CA GLN A 13 6.11 -25.74 17.66
C GLN A 13 6.46 -24.92 16.43
N LEU A 14 6.18 -23.61 16.44
CA LEU A 14 6.54 -22.69 15.36
C LEU A 14 8.05 -22.68 15.08
N MET A 15 8.88 -22.71 16.14
CA MET A 15 10.34 -22.80 15.99
C MET A 15 10.80 -24.13 15.38
N ALA A 16 10.18 -25.25 15.78
CA ALA A 16 10.49 -26.55 15.22
C ALA A 16 10.10 -26.64 13.75
N ASP A 17 8.89 -26.23 13.41
CA ASP A 17 8.38 -26.17 12.03
C ASP A 17 9.24 -25.24 11.16
N GLY A 18 9.68 -24.11 11.72
CA GLY A 18 10.60 -23.17 11.06
C GLY A 18 11.97 -23.76 10.77
N LEU A 19 12.51 -24.56 11.69
CA LEU A 19 13.80 -25.26 11.51
C LEU A 19 13.69 -26.38 10.48
N GLU A 20 12.59 -27.12 10.46
CA GLU A 20 12.36 -28.21 9.50
C GLU A 20 12.10 -27.68 8.08
N SER A 21 11.30 -26.62 7.95
CA SER A 21 10.92 -26.03 6.66
C SER A 21 11.91 -24.98 6.14
N GLY A 22 12.84 -24.50 6.97
CA GLY A 22 13.71 -23.36 6.70
C GLY A 22 12.97 -22.01 6.76
N LYS A 23 11.74 -21.98 7.26
CA LYS A 23 10.90 -20.77 7.38
C LYS A 23 10.60 -20.51 8.86
N LEU A 24 11.13 -19.43 9.41
CA LEU A 24 10.98 -19.07 10.83
C LEU A 24 9.66 -18.38 11.19
N ALA A 25 8.78 -18.17 10.24
CA ALA A 25 7.46 -17.57 10.45
C ALA A 25 6.39 -18.33 9.65
N PRO A 26 5.11 -18.32 10.11
CA PRO A 26 4.00 -18.81 9.30
C PRO A 26 3.99 -18.12 7.92
N ALA A 27 3.60 -18.84 6.89
CA ALA A 27 3.38 -18.24 5.59
C ALA A 27 2.29 -17.16 5.70
N PRO A 28 2.49 -15.96 5.15
CA PRO A 28 1.45 -14.94 5.17
C PRO A 28 0.22 -15.44 4.39
N ARG A 29 -0.97 -15.20 4.93
CA ARG A 29 -2.25 -15.51 4.27
C ARG A 29 -2.71 -14.28 3.53
N ILE A 30 -2.72 -14.35 2.20
CA ILE A 30 -3.04 -13.22 1.33
C ILE A 30 -4.23 -13.60 0.45
N ALA A 31 -5.33 -12.82 0.55
CA ALA A 31 -6.43 -12.98 -0.40
C ALA A 31 -6.07 -12.39 -1.77
N LEU A 32 -6.56 -13.03 -2.82
CA LEU A 32 -6.52 -12.51 -4.18
C LEU A 32 -7.93 -12.57 -4.78
N THR A 33 -8.51 -11.40 -5.12
CA THR A 33 -9.75 -11.37 -5.88
C THR A 33 -9.46 -11.62 -7.37
N GLY A 34 -10.08 -12.63 -7.94
CA GLY A 34 -9.86 -13.00 -9.35
C GLY A 34 -10.73 -12.23 -10.34
N MET A 35 -11.89 -11.76 -9.88
CA MET A 35 -12.85 -11.02 -10.71
C MET A 35 -12.44 -9.55 -10.87
N GLY A 36 -12.93 -8.88 -11.90
CA GLY A 36 -12.59 -7.48 -12.22
C GLY A 36 -11.23 -7.29 -12.93
N SER A 37 -10.49 -8.36 -13.20
CA SER A 37 -9.24 -8.30 -13.98
C SER A 37 -9.51 -7.98 -15.45
N GLU A 38 -8.81 -7.01 -16.02
CA GLU A 38 -8.85 -6.72 -17.47
C GLU A 38 -8.38 -7.91 -18.34
N HIS A 39 -7.57 -8.81 -17.77
CA HIS A 39 -7.05 -10.00 -18.42
C HIS A 39 -7.83 -11.27 -18.06
N GLY A 40 -8.89 -11.16 -17.26
CA GLY A 40 -9.75 -12.27 -16.84
C GLY A 40 -9.21 -13.06 -15.65
N GLU A 41 -10.09 -13.88 -15.05
CA GLU A 41 -9.75 -14.74 -13.90
C GLU A 41 -8.60 -15.73 -14.16
N PRO A 42 -8.44 -16.34 -15.35
CA PRO A 42 -7.34 -17.29 -15.58
C PRO A 42 -5.96 -16.71 -15.26
N ASN A 43 -5.75 -15.43 -15.57
CA ASN A 43 -4.49 -14.76 -15.29
C ASN A 43 -4.26 -14.55 -13.78
N ALA A 44 -5.32 -14.23 -13.02
CA ALA A 44 -5.29 -14.13 -11.56
C ALA A 44 -5.03 -15.49 -10.90
N ILE A 45 -5.63 -16.56 -11.42
CA ILE A 45 -5.40 -17.94 -10.96
C ILE A 45 -3.94 -18.36 -11.16
N GLU A 46 -3.36 -18.10 -12.33
CA GLU A 46 -1.96 -18.40 -12.61
C GLU A 46 -1.02 -17.64 -11.61
N ALA A 47 -1.32 -16.37 -11.36
CA ALA A 47 -0.57 -15.57 -10.38
C ALA A 47 -0.72 -16.11 -8.94
N ALA A 48 -1.92 -16.57 -8.56
CA ALA A 48 -2.20 -17.19 -7.26
C ALA A 48 -1.37 -18.46 -7.05
N LEU A 49 -1.38 -19.37 -8.02
CA LEU A 49 -0.59 -20.62 -7.97
C LEU A 49 0.92 -20.32 -7.89
N ALA A 50 1.41 -19.40 -8.70
CA ALA A 50 2.82 -19.00 -8.66
C ALA A 50 3.24 -18.35 -7.33
N ALA A 51 2.34 -17.61 -6.68
CA ALA A 51 2.59 -17.03 -5.35
C ALA A 51 2.62 -18.13 -4.28
N GLN A 52 1.72 -19.11 -4.36
CA GLN A 52 1.68 -20.25 -3.43
C GLN A 52 2.96 -21.11 -3.51
N GLU A 53 3.47 -21.37 -4.70
CA GLU A 53 4.75 -22.06 -4.89
C GLU A 53 5.92 -21.31 -4.23
N ARG A 54 5.83 -19.99 -4.11
CA ARG A 54 6.82 -19.15 -3.43
C ARG A 54 6.64 -19.05 -1.92
N GLY A 55 5.66 -19.75 -1.36
CA GLY A 55 5.42 -19.86 0.06
C GLY A 55 4.48 -18.81 0.65
N VAL A 56 3.66 -18.17 -0.17
CA VAL A 56 2.51 -17.38 0.28
C VAL A 56 1.29 -18.31 0.36
N HIS A 57 0.55 -18.27 1.46
CA HIS A 57 -0.74 -18.97 1.52
C HIS A 57 -1.80 -18.10 0.84
N VAL A 58 -2.24 -18.50 -0.34
CA VAL A 58 -3.21 -17.71 -1.11
C VAL A 58 -4.63 -18.17 -0.83
N VAL A 59 -5.50 -17.23 -0.45
CA VAL A 59 -6.95 -17.38 -0.38
C VAL A 59 -7.54 -16.77 -1.65
N TYR A 60 -7.91 -17.61 -2.61
CA TYR A 60 -8.48 -17.15 -3.87
C TYR A 60 -9.97 -16.86 -3.73
N ILE A 61 -10.39 -15.65 -4.07
CA ILE A 61 -11.81 -15.22 -4.04
C ILE A 61 -12.25 -15.00 -5.48
N GLY A 62 -13.13 -15.86 -5.98
CA GLY A 62 -13.55 -15.79 -7.37
C GLY A 62 -14.67 -16.77 -7.72
N SER A 63 -14.99 -16.88 -9.01
CA SER A 63 -16.10 -17.72 -9.49
C SER A 63 -15.72 -19.19 -9.65
N GLN A 64 -14.45 -19.55 -9.53
CA GLN A 64 -13.94 -20.88 -9.82
C GLN A 64 -13.28 -21.54 -8.63
N GLU A 65 -13.46 -22.84 -8.50
CA GLU A 65 -12.65 -23.68 -7.62
C GLU A 65 -11.35 -24.05 -8.32
N VAL A 66 -10.23 -23.88 -7.63
CA VAL A 66 -8.89 -24.11 -8.18
C VAL A 66 -8.17 -25.15 -7.33
N GLU A 67 -7.78 -26.27 -7.95
CA GLU A 67 -7.00 -27.30 -7.26
C GLU A 67 -5.66 -26.72 -6.76
N GLY A 68 -5.36 -26.95 -5.48
CA GLY A 68 -4.13 -26.45 -4.85
C GLY A 68 -4.25 -25.08 -4.19
N LEU A 69 -5.40 -24.39 -4.28
CA LEU A 69 -5.67 -23.13 -3.59
C LEU A 69 -6.80 -23.30 -2.57
N GLU A 70 -6.76 -22.50 -1.53
CA GLU A 70 -7.93 -22.25 -0.69
C GLU A 70 -8.85 -21.30 -1.44
N CYS A 71 -10.08 -21.75 -1.77
CA CYS A 71 -11.01 -20.99 -2.60
C CYS A 71 -12.22 -20.52 -1.81
N VAL A 72 -12.64 -19.29 -2.06
CA VAL A 72 -13.89 -18.72 -1.60
C VAL A 72 -14.71 -18.34 -2.83
N HIS A 73 -15.82 -19.06 -3.04
CA HIS A 73 -16.68 -18.81 -4.19
C HIS A 73 -17.51 -17.55 -4.01
N VAL A 74 -17.55 -16.72 -5.05
CA VAL A 74 -18.39 -15.51 -5.15
C VAL A 74 -18.95 -15.41 -6.58
N ASP A 75 -20.13 -14.81 -6.69
CA ASP A 75 -20.85 -14.73 -7.97
C ASP A 75 -20.45 -13.49 -8.80
N ASP A 76 -19.97 -12.43 -8.12
CA ASP A 76 -19.61 -11.16 -8.76
C ASP A 76 -18.48 -10.45 -8.01
N ASP A 77 -17.98 -9.37 -8.62
CA ASP A 77 -16.87 -8.55 -8.13
C ASP A 77 -17.21 -7.83 -6.82
N GLU A 78 -18.46 -7.35 -6.65
CA GLU A 78 -18.92 -6.67 -5.43
C GLU A 78 -18.92 -7.63 -4.24
N ALA A 79 -19.44 -8.84 -4.42
CA ALA A 79 -19.41 -9.90 -3.42
C ALA A 79 -17.96 -10.30 -3.08
N GLY A 80 -17.07 -10.34 -4.07
CA GLY A 80 -15.64 -10.58 -3.89
C GLY A 80 -14.98 -9.54 -3.00
N HIS A 81 -15.23 -8.25 -3.24
CA HIS A 81 -14.73 -7.17 -2.41
C HIS A 81 -15.29 -7.20 -0.98
N ALA A 82 -16.60 -7.45 -0.84
CA ALA A 82 -17.22 -7.57 0.48
C ALA A 82 -16.61 -8.71 1.29
N LYS A 83 -16.38 -9.86 0.66
CA LYS A 83 -15.75 -11.02 1.30
C LYS A 83 -14.30 -10.77 1.67
N MET A 84 -13.55 -10.08 0.82
CA MET A 84 -12.18 -9.66 1.12
C MET A 84 -12.12 -8.78 2.37
N VAL A 85 -13.01 -7.79 2.48
CA VAL A 85 -13.08 -6.90 3.66
C VAL A 85 -13.46 -7.68 4.91
N GLU A 86 -14.46 -8.58 4.82
CA GLU A 86 -14.86 -9.46 5.93
C GLU A 86 -13.68 -10.27 6.48
N LEU A 87 -12.90 -10.90 5.60
CA LEU A 87 -11.73 -11.69 6.00
C LEU A 87 -10.61 -10.85 6.62
N LEU A 88 -10.41 -9.61 6.13
CA LEU A 88 -9.47 -8.65 6.73
C LEU A 88 -9.91 -8.22 8.13
N ASP A 89 -11.17 -7.86 8.31
CA ASP A 89 -11.73 -7.43 9.59
C ASP A 89 -11.75 -8.57 10.63
N ALA A 90 -11.96 -9.80 10.17
CA ALA A 90 -11.88 -10.99 11.01
C ALA A 90 -10.44 -11.44 11.33
N HIS A 91 -9.42 -10.79 10.76
CA HIS A 91 -8.02 -11.20 10.86
C HIS A 91 -7.77 -12.65 10.40
N GLU A 92 -8.55 -13.12 9.45
CA GLU A 92 -8.36 -14.43 8.82
C GLU A 92 -7.33 -14.40 7.70
N ILE A 93 -7.01 -13.21 7.20
CA ILE A 93 -5.94 -12.94 6.24
C ILE A 93 -5.09 -11.77 6.69
N ASP A 94 -3.80 -11.78 6.32
CA ASP A 94 -2.82 -10.74 6.66
C ASP A 94 -2.85 -9.57 5.69
N GLY A 95 -3.43 -9.76 4.51
CA GLY A 95 -3.53 -8.74 3.47
C GLY A 95 -4.32 -9.24 2.27
N ALA A 96 -4.56 -8.35 1.32
CA ALA A 96 -5.28 -8.70 0.11
C ALA A 96 -4.71 -7.98 -1.12
N VAL A 97 -4.86 -8.64 -2.28
CA VAL A 97 -4.60 -8.08 -3.60
C VAL A 97 -5.90 -8.12 -4.39
N THR A 98 -6.29 -7.00 -4.98
CA THR A 98 -7.48 -6.92 -5.81
C THR A 98 -7.16 -6.29 -7.17
N MET A 99 -7.78 -6.80 -8.23
CA MET A 99 -7.54 -6.32 -9.59
C MET A 99 -8.27 -5.02 -9.90
N HIS A 100 -9.43 -4.83 -9.30
CA HIS A 100 -10.24 -3.62 -9.40
C HIS A 100 -10.85 -3.29 -8.05
N PHE A 101 -10.93 -2.02 -7.71
CA PHE A 101 -11.60 -1.56 -6.49
C PHE A 101 -12.37 -0.26 -6.76
N PRO A 102 -13.62 -0.12 -6.31
CA PRO A 102 -14.48 1.02 -6.66
C PRO A 102 -14.09 2.35 -6.00
N PHE A 103 -13.13 2.40 -5.10
CA PHE A 103 -12.61 3.59 -4.40
C PHE A 103 -13.70 4.54 -3.88
N PRO A 104 -14.49 4.17 -2.88
CA PRO A 104 -15.41 5.09 -2.23
C PRO A 104 -14.65 6.27 -1.59
N ILE A 105 -15.36 7.39 -1.34
CA ILE A 105 -14.77 8.52 -0.61
C ILE A 105 -14.26 8.04 0.76
N GLY A 106 -13.04 8.40 1.10
CA GLY A 106 -12.33 7.94 2.29
C GLY A 106 -11.29 6.85 2.01
N VAL A 107 -11.31 6.24 0.83
CA VAL A 107 -10.32 5.24 0.40
C VAL A 107 -9.41 5.82 -0.66
N SER A 108 -8.12 5.74 -0.43
CA SER A 108 -7.09 6.16 -1.39
C SER A 108 -5.90 5.22 -1.35
N THR A 109 -5.10 5.25 -2.42
CA THR A 109 -3.93 4.38 -2.55
C THR A 109 -2.63 5.16 -2.43
N VAL A 110 -1.65 4.52 -1.80
CA VAL A 110 -0.26 4.99 -1.80
C VAL A 110 0.52 4.13 -2.80
N GLY A 111 1.04 4.75 -3.83
CA GLY A 111 1.81 4.08 -4.87
C GLY A 111 3.31 4.21 -4.64
N ARG A 112 4.07 3.17 -5.01
CA ARG A 112 5.52 3.18 -5.00
C ARG A 112 6.04 3.50 -6.40
N ALA A 113 6.93 4.47 -6.51
CA ALA A 113 7.56 4.87 -7.76
C ALA A 113 9.08 4.90 -7.62
N VAL A 114 9.79 4.58 -8.71
CA VAL A 114 11.23 4.77 -8.81
C VAL A 114 11.49 6.02 -9.66
N THR A 115 12.23 6.97 -9.12
CA THR A 115 12.45 8.24 -9.79
C THR A 115 13.55 8.15 -10.85
N PRO A 116 13.40 8.78 -12.02
CA PRO A 116 14.31 8.61 -13.14
C PRO A 116 15.68 9.26 -12.93
N ALA A 117 15.76 10.33 -12.14
CA ALA A 117 17.03 11.07 -11.99
C ALA A 117 18.05 10.35 -11.09
N ARG A 118 17.59 9.64 -10.07
CA ARG A 118 18.48 8.97 -9.09
C ARG A 118 18.18 7.50 -8.86
N GLY A 119 17.16 6.95 -9.48
CA GLY A 119 16.72 5.57 -9.23
C GLY A 119 16.27 5.33 -7.78
N ARG A 120 15.85 6.38 -7.06
CA ARG A 120 15.38 6.27 -5.68
C ARG A 120 13.91 5.94 -5.65
N GLU A 121 13.54 5.10 -4.69
CA GLU A 121 12.16 4.83 -4.38
C GLU A 121 11.51 6.01 -3.65
N MET A 122 10.26 6.28 -3.99
CA MET A 122 9.42 7.29 -3.38
C MET A 122 7.98 6.78 -3.34
N LEU A 123 7.30 7.02 -2.24
CA LEU A 123 5.88 6.76 -2.13
C LEU A 123 5.09 7.99 -2.57
N VAL A 124 4.11 7.81 -3.44
CA VAL A 124 3.19 8.86 -3.90
C VAL A 124 1.85 8.68 -3.19
N ALA A 125 1.48 9.62 -2.38
CA ALA A 125 0.26 9.65 -1.59
C ALA A 125 -0.61 10.84 -2.03
N THR A 126 -1.61 10.64 -2.86
CA THR A 126 -2.25 9.39 -3.32
C THR A 126 -2.12 9.21 -4.83
N THR A 127 -2.30 7.95 -5.30
CA THR A 127 -2.25 7.65 -6.74
C THR A 127 -3.62 7.38 -7.34
N THR A 128 -4.60 7.01 -6.52
CA THR A 128 -5.99 6.76 -6.94
C THR A 128 -6.90 6.88 -5.71
N GLY A 129 -8.15 7.22 -5.93
CA GLY A 129 -9.13 7.40 -4.86
C GLY A 129 -9.07 8.80 -4.26
N THR A 130 -9.92 9.07 -3.30
CA THR A 130 -10.08 10.36 -2.64
C THR A 130 -10.26 10.15 -1.14
N SER A 131 -9.31 10.61 -0.33
CA SER A 131 -9.33 10.45 1.12
C SER A 131 -10.39 11.31 1.81
N SER A 132 -10.78 12.45 1.20
CA SER A 132 -11.86 13.34 1.64
C SER A 132 -12.46 14.07 0.46
N ALA A 133 -13.70 14.56 0.61
CA ALA A 133 -14.33 15.48 -0.34
C ALA A 133 -13.66 16.88 -0.31
N ASP A 134 -13.05 17.28 0.79
CA ASP A 134 -12.23 18.49 0.88
C ASP A 134 -10.80 18.22 0.41
N LEU A 135 -10.30 19.06 -0.49
CA LEU A 135 -8.97 18.88 -1.09
C LEU A 135 -7.83 18.92 -0.05
N VAL A 136 -7.88 19.89 0.87
CA VAL A 136 -6.82 20.09 1.84
C VAL A 136 -6.84 18.99 2.90
N GLU A 137 -8.03 18.64 3.40
CA GLU A 137 -8.23 17.51 4.30
C GLU A 137 -7.76 16.20 3.64
N GLY A 138 -8.12 15.97 2.38
CA GLY A 138 -7.65 14.81 1.62
C GLY A 138 -6.13 14.74 1.56
N MET A 139 -5.44 15.85 1.30
CA MET A 139 -3.98 15.90 1.28
C MET A 139 -3.35 15.63 2.67
N ILE A 140 -3.97 16.11 3.75
CA ILE A 140 -3.53 15.82 5.12
C ILE A 140 -3.64 14.33 5.43
N LEU A 141 -4.78 13.73 5.12
CA LEU A 141 -4.99 12.29 5.28
C LEU A 141 -4.03 11.47 4.40
N ASN A 142 -3.79 11.90 3.17
CA ASN A 142 -2.81 11.28 2.28
C ASN A 142 -1.41 11.28 2.89
N ALA A 143 -1.00 12.36 3.56
CA ALA A 143 0.29 12.43 4.24
C ALA A 143 0.38 11.37 5.35
N VAL A 144 -0.66 11.23 6.16
CA VAL A 144 -0.72 10.22 7.23
C VAL A 144 -0.67 8.81 6.65
N TYR A 145 -1.46 8.51 5.63
CA TYR A 145 -1.47 7.20 4.95
C TYR A 145 -0.12 6.89 4.29
N GLY A 146 0.49 7.89 3.67
CA GLY A 146 1.82 7.75 3.09
C GLY A 146 2.89 7.41 4.13
N VAL A 147 2.86 8.04 5.30
CA VAL A 147 3.77 7.74 6.41
C VAL A 147 3.53 6.34 6.97
N ILE A 148 2.27 5.92 7.11
CA ILE A 148 1.91 4.56 7.54
C ILE A 148 2.45 3.53 6.53
N ALA A 149 2.20 3.74 5.24
CA ALA A 149 2.69 2.86 4.19
C ALA A 149 4.22 2.79 4.14
N ALA A 150 4.91 3.93 4.31
CA ALA A 150 6.36 3.99 4.37
C ALA A 150 6.92 3.19 5.55
N LYS A 151 6.35 3.35 6.73
CA LYS A 151 6.74 2.60 7.94
C LYS A 151 6.48 1.10 7.78
N ALA A 152 5.33 0.72 7.23
CA ALA A 152 5.00 -0.67 6.91
C ALA A 152 5.96 -1.29 5.89
N SER A 153 6.54 -0.46 4.99
CA SER A 153 7.57 -0.86 4.02
C SER A 153 9.00 -0.87 4.60
N GLY A 154 9.17 -0.66 5.91
CA GLY A 154 10.46 -0.72 6.60
C GLY A 154 11.19 0.62 6.76
N MET A 155 10.62 1.75 6.38
CA MET A 155 11.19 3.08 6.61
C MET A 155 10.87 3.53 8.04
N SER A 156 11.85 3.57 8.93
CA SER A 156 11.64 3.91 10.34
C SER A 156 11.23 5.36 10.56
N ASP A 157 11.76 6.29 9.75
CA ASP A 157 11.54 7.74 9.87
C ASP A 157 11.40 8.39 8.48
N PRO A 158 10.28 8.16 7.77
CA PRO A 158 10.11 8.68 6.42
C PRO A 158 9.89 10.20 6.41
N SER A 159 10.55 10.88 5.46
CA SER A 159 10.35 12.31 5.22
C SER A 159 9.14 12.57 4.34
N VAL A 160 8.35 13.59 4.71
CA VAL A 160 7.16 14.02 3.99
C VAL A 160 7.44 15.31 3.23
N GLY A 161 7.17 15.29 1.93
CA GLY A 161 7.16 16.47 1.09
C GLY A 161 5.80 16.65 0.41
N ILE A 162 5.38 17.89 0.23
CA ILE A 162 4.08 18.23 -0.37
C ILE A 162 4.34 18.79 -1.76
N LEU A 163 3.76 18.18 -2.79
CA LEU A 163 3.87 18.75 -4.13
C LEU A 163 3.21 20.13 -4.18
N ASN A 164 3.83 21.08 -4.87
CA ASN A 164 3.32 22.45 -5.01
C ASN A 164 2.09 22.51 -5.94
N VAL A 165 1.00 21.95 -5.46
CA VAL A 165 -0.34 21.99 -6.09
C VAL A 165 -1.26 22.92 -5.32
N ASN A 166 -2.49 23.10 -5.78
CA ASN A 166 -3.50 23.86 -5.02
C ASN A 166 -3.69 23.23 -3.63
N GLY A 167 -3.79 24.05 -2.60
CA GLY A 167 -3.90 23.58 -1.20
C GLY A 167 -2.58 23.20 -0.51
N ALA A 168 -1.44 23.16 -1.21
CA ALA A 168 -0.17 22.71 -0.63
C ALA A 168 0.26 23.49 0.63
N ARG A 169 0.09 24.82 0.65
CA ARG A 169 0.46 25.63 1.79
C ARG A 169 -0.47 25.45 2.99
N GLN A 170 -1.76 25.25 2.76
CA GLN A 170 -2.73 24.94 3.81
C GLN A 170 -2.43 23.54 4.40
N CYS A 171 -2.14 22.56 3.55
CA CYS A 171 -1.71 21.24 3.97
C CYS A 171 -0.41 21.31 4.79
N GLU A 172 0.59 22.08 4.37
CA GLU A 172 1.84 22.29 5.11
C GLU A 172 1.58 22.84 6.53
N MET A 173 0.75 23.89 6.63
CA MET A 173 0.41 24.48 7.92
C MET A 173 -0.29 23.48 8.84
N ALA A 174 -1.25 22.73 8.33
CA ALA A 174 -1.96 21.73 9.11
C ALA A 174 -1.07 20.57 9.56
N LEU A 175 -0.19 20.07 8.69
CA LEU A 175 0.76 19.01 9.05
C LEU A 175 1.78 19.48 10.09
N LYS A 176 2.22 20.75 10.04
CA LYS A 176 3.07 21.34 11.09
C LYS A 176 2.35 21.43 12.43
N GLN A 177 1.08 21.84 12.43
CA GLN A 177 0.26 21.85 13.65
C GLN A 177 0.06 20.42 14.20
N LEU A 178 -0.12 19.43 13.34
CA LEU A 178 -0.19 18.03 13.73
C LEU A 178 1.11 17.55 14.39
N ALA A 179 2.25 17.94 13.82
CA ALA A 179 3.57 17.62 14.38
C ALA A 179 3.81 18.32 15.74
N ASP A 180 3.44 19.58 15.85
CA ASP A 180 3.51 20.35 17.11
C ASP A 180 2.57 19.77 18.17
N GLY A 181 1.46 19.15 17.75
CA GLY A 181 0.53 18.40 18.60
C GLY A 181 1.03 17.02 19.05
N GLY A 182 2.23 16.62 18.64
CA GLY A 182 2.88 15.38 19.08
C GLY A 182 2.79 14.20 18.12
N TYR A 183 2.22 14.37 16.93
CA TYR A 183 2.31 13.34 15.91
C TYR A 183 3.67 13.44 15.18
N PRO A 184 4.53 12.42 15.25
CA PRO A 184 5.90 12.52 14.75
C PRO A 184 5.92 12.56 13.21
N LEU A 185 6.22 13.73 12.67
CA LEU A 185 6.42 13.95 11.22
C LEU A 185 7.80 14.55 10.97
N ARG A 186 8.57 13.95 10.08
CA ARG A 186 9.78 14.53 9.52
C ARG A 186 9.47 15.12 8.14
N PHE A 187 9.78 16.40 7.98
CA PHE A 187 9.56 17.09 6.71
C PHE A 187 10.79 17.00 5.81
N ALA A 188 10.55 16.80 4.53
CA ALA A 188 11.59 16.93 3.51
C ALA A 188 11.95 18.41 3.30
N GLU A 189 13.14 18.66 2.77
CA GLU A 189 13.57 19.99 2.36
C GLU A 189 13.80 20.03 0.85
N SER A 190 13.11 20.95 0.18
CA SER A 190 13.32 21.21 -1.24
C SER A 190 14.77 21.60 -1.49
N SER A 191 15.32 21.23 -2.63
CA SER A 191 16.64 21.67 -3.09
C SER A 191 16.73 23.19 -3.33
N ARG A 192 15.62 23.92 -3.25
CA ARG A 192 15.55 25.37 -3.37
C ARG A 192 15.66 26.03 -1.99
N ALA A 193 16.37 27.15 -1.94
CA ALA A 193 16.59 27.90 -0.71
C ALA A 193 15.29 28.41 -0.02
N ASP A 194 14.20 28.56 -0.79
CA ASP A 194 12.90 29.04 -0.34
C ASP A 194 11.82 27.97 -0.22
N GLY A 195 12.18 26.71 -0.44
CA GLY A 195 11.20 25.66 -0.72
C GLY A 195 10.54 25.06 0.52
N GLY A 196 11.25 24.92 1.62
CA GLY A 196 10.77 24.16 2.78
C GLY A 196 10.30 22.76 2.34
N CYS A 197 9.20 22.27 2.89
CA CYS A 197 8.65 20.96 2.53
C CYS A 197 7.68 20.98 1.32
N VAL A 198 7.45 22.14 0.71
CA VAL A 198 6.66 22.25 -0.52
C VAL A 198 7.58 22.05 -1.73
N LEU A 199 7.45 20.88 -2.36
CA LEU A 199 8.32 20.36 -3.39
C LEU A 199 7.86 20.76 -4.80
N ARG A 200 8.80 20.81 -5.74
CA ARG A 200 8.55 21.08 -7.16
C ARG A 200 9.01 19.91 -8.02
N GLY A 201 8.79 20.00 -9.35
CA GLY A 201 9.08 18.93 -10.28
C GLY A 201 10.51 18.36 -10.18
N ASN A 202 11.54 19.20 -10.00
CA ASN A 202 12.91 18.72 -9.84
C ASN A 202 13.10 17.92 -8.54
N ASP A 203 12.43 18.30 -7.46
CA ASP A 203 12.47 17.56 -6.20
C ASP A 203 11.81 16.18 -6.36
N VAL A 204 10.71 16.10 -7.14
CA VAL A 204 10.04 14.83 -7.47
C VAL A 204 10.97 13.92 -8.26
N LEU A 205 11.62 14.42 -9.30
CA LEU A 205 12.54 13.63 -10.12
C LEU A 205 13.73 13.08 -9.34
N GLN A 206 14.12 13.74 -8.26
CA GLN A 206 15.23 13.33 -7.40
C GLN A 206 14.82 12.50 -6.19
N ALA A 207 13.54 12.27 -5.98
CA ALA A 207 12.98 11.72 -4.74
C ALA A 207 13.54 12.45 -3.50
N THR A 208 13.33 13.77 -3.42
CA THR A 208 13.79 14.60 -2.30
C THR A 208 13.05 14.23 -1.01
N ALA A 209 11.82 13.71 -1.10
CA ALA A 209 11.05 13.13 -0.02
C ALA A 209 10.92 11.62 -0.16
N ASP A 210 10.73 10.92 0.95
CA ASP A 210 10.36 9.50 0.96
C ASP A 210 8.87 9.32 0.65
N VAL A 211 8.03 10.28 1.10
CA VAL A 211 6.59 10.36 0.84
C VAL A 211 6.27 11.67 0.15
N LEU A 212 5.77 11.61 -1.07
CA LEU A 212 5.27 12.76 -1.82
C LEU A 212 3.76 12.87 -1.67
N VAL A 213 3.28 13.93 -1.06
CA VAL A 213 1.86 14.21 -0.88
C VAL A 213 1.33 15.08 -2.03
N CYS A 214 0.22 14.67 -2.63
CA CYS A 214 -0.45 15.44 -3.68
C CYS A 214 -1.95 15.08 -3.74
N ASP A 215 -2.68 15.79 -4.59
CA ASP A 215 -4.05 15.38 -4.94
C ASP A 215 -4.05 14.13 -5.82
N SER A 216 -5.19 13.41 -5.85
CA SER A 216 -5.30 12.12 -6.52
C SER A 216 -5.10 12.18 -8.03
N LEU A 217 -5.56 13.25 -8.69
CA LEU A 217 -5.39 13.40 -10.14
C LEU A 217 -3.91 13.57 -10.51
N THR A 218 -3.24 14.47 -9.80
CA THR A 218 -1.80 14.70 -10.01
C THR A 218 -1.00 13.44 -9.69
N GLY A 219 -1.29 12.77 -8.59
CA GLY A 219 -0.61 11.53 -8.20
C GLY A 219 -0.83 10.38 -9.16
N ASN A 220 -2.04 10.24 -9.70
CA ASN A 220 -2.33 9.22 -10.72
C ASN A 220 -1.49 9.43 -11.99
N VAL A 221 -1.45 10.67 -12.50
CA VAL A 221 -0.65 11.00 -13.68
C VAL A 221 0.85 10.81 -13.41
N LEU A 222 1.35 11.31 -12.29
CA LEU A 222 2.76 11.17 -11.92
C LEU A 222 3.18 9.71 -11.81
N THR A 223 2.39 8.89 -11.13
CA THR A 223 2.70 7.46 -10.96
C THR A 223 2.77 6.74 -12.30
N LYS A 224 1.80 6.98 -13.19
CA LYS A 224 1.81 6.40 -14.54
C LYS A 224 3.02 6.88 -15.36
N MET A 225 3.36 8.16 -15.29
CA MET A 225 4.53 8.69 -15.98
C MET A 225 5.84 8.13 -15.42
N LEU A 226 5.99 8.09 -14.08
CA LEU A 226 7.20 7.56 -13.44
C LEU A 226 7.35 6.05 -13.70
N SER A 227 6.28 5.28 -13.65
CA SER A 227 6.32 3.85 -13.95
C SER A 227 6.72 3.57 -15.39
N SER A 228 6.35 4.43 -16.34
CA SER A 228 6.72 4.26 -17.74
C SER A 228 8.25 4.27 -17.98
N TYR A 229 9.01 4.96 -17.16
CA TYR A 229 10.48 4.94 -17.22
C TYR A 229 11.06 3.60 -16.74
N ALA A 230 10.40 2.92 -15.82
CA ALA A 230 10.86 1.64 -15.29
C ALA A 230 10.35 0.45 -16.12
N THR A 231 9.18 0.58 -16.76
CA THR A 231 8.50 -0.51 -17.49
C THR A 231 8.60 -0.39 -19.01
N GLY A 232 9.17 0.68 -19.54
CA GLY A 232 9.21 0.94 -20.98
C GLY A 232 7.87 1.40 -21.56
N GLY A 233 6.91 1.77 -20.70
CA GLY A 233 5.60 2.31 -21.12
C GLY A 233 4.54 1.23 -21.36
N SER A 234 4.76 0.00 -20.90
CA SER A 234 3.75 -1.06 -20.91
C SER A 234 2.76 -0.93 -19.75
#